data_15ad03de2dc1c90bfa97efd8e28c95b3
#
_entry.id   15ad03de2dc1c90bfa97efd8e28c95b3
#
_cell.length_a   1.000
_cell.length_b   1.000
_cell.length_c   1.000
_cell.angle_alpha   90.00
_cell.angle_beta   90.00
_cell.angle_gamma   90.00
#
_symmetry.space_group_name_H-M   'P 1'
#
loop_
_entity.id
_entity.type
_entity.pdbx_description
1 polymer ?
#
loop_
_entity_poly.entity_id
_entity_poly.type
_entity_poly.pdbx_seq_one_letter_code
_entity_poly.pdbx_strand_id
1 'polypeptide(L)'
;RNAFAHSSGIHQDGVLKQRQTYEIIDPQDIGLNESVIALTARSGRAALVHRLELLGYNLTQEELDDTYAKFLELADRKKEIHDYDLLYLVGDIDRMKQQSLSLKFLQVTTGTLVPTATVVLKFGDHERMAIATGNGPVDAAVSAIKTLINEKVVLMEFLMQAITRGSNDVGRVHVQVQCGSRTVHGFAAHTDSPRASIEAFLDALR
;
A
#
# COMPACT_ATOMS: atom_id res chain seq x y z
N ARG A 1 11.37 1.91 26.41
CA ARG A 1 11.41 2.23 25.02
C ARG A 1 10.09 2.03 24.33
N ASN A 2 9.32 1.01 24.44
CA ASN A 2 7.99 0.82 23.84
C ASN A 2 7.05 0.17 24.87
N ALA A 3 6.82 0.83 26.00
CA ALA A 3 5.97 0.30 27.08
C ALA A 3 4.51 0.08 26.65
N PHE A 4 4.07 0.79 25.61
CA PHE A 4 2.71 0.73 25.05
C PHE A 4 2.63 -0.07 23.73
N ALA A 5 3.68 -0.83 23.37
CA ALA A 5 3.66 -1.72 22.22
C ALA A 5 3.28 -3.14 22.65
N HIS A 6 2.10 -3.61 22.26
CA HIS A 6 1.59 -4.94 22.58
C HIS A 6 1.78 -5.89 21.40
N SER A 7 2.59 -6.95 21.59
CA SER A 7 2.90 -7.95 20.55
C SER A 7 2.29 -9.34 20.79
N SER A 8 1.76 -9.61 21.98
CA SER A 8 1.12 -10.88 22.31
C SER A 8 -0.37 -10.84 21.98
N GLY A 9 -0.90 -11.88 21.30
CA GLY A 9 -2.30 -11.95 20.88
C GLY A 9 -3.30 -11.80 22.03
N ILE A 10 -3.01 -12.37 23.22
CA ILE A 10 -3.87 -12.24 24.41
C ILE A 10 -3.90 -10.80 24.92
N HIS A 11 -2.73 -10.13 24.94
CA HIS A 11 -2.64 -8.73 25.37
C HIS A 11 -3.29 -7.81 24.34
N GLN A 12 -3.12 -8.07 23.05
CA GLN A 12 -3.76 -7.31 21.98
C GLN A 12 -5.29 -7.41 22.05
N ASP A 13 -5.83 -8.61 22.22
CA ASP A 13 -7.27 -8.83 22.37
C ASP A 13 -7.81 -8.17 23.65
N GLY A 14 -7.05 -8.20 24.76
CA GLY A 14 -7.39 -7.53 26.02
C GLY A 14 -7.45 -6.01 25.89
N VAL A 15 -6.45 -5.39 25.23
CA VAL A 15 -6.41 -3.95 24.97
C VAL A 15 -7.58 -3.52 24.06
N LEU A 16 -7.93 -4.31 23.05
CA LEU A 16 -9.06 -4.04 22.16
C LEU A 16 -10.41 -4.09 22.89
N LYS A 17 -10.54 -4.99 23.88
CA LYS A 17 -11.80 -5.13 24.66
C LYS A 17 -11.89 -4.13 25.80
N GLN A 18 -10.82 -3.91 26.54
CA GLN A 18 -10.79 -2.98 27.66
C GLN A 18 -9.37 -2.47 27.95
N ARG A 19 -9.03 -1.33 27.37
CA ARG A 19 -7.70 -0.72 27.37
C ARG A 19 -7.14 -0.54 28.79
N GLN A 20 -7.96 -0.05 29.72
CA GLN A 20 -7.57 0.23 31.11
C GLN A 20 -7.07 -0.99 31.90
N THR A 21 -7.35 -2.20 31.45
CA THR A 21 -6.88 -3.44 32.11
C THR A 21 -5.38 -3.66 31.90
N TYR A 22 -4.83 -3.16 30.81
CA TYR A 22 -3.43 -3.37 30.41
C TYR A 22 -2.61 -2.08 30.38
N GLU A 23 -3.25 -0.93 30.35
CA GLU A 23 -2.62 0.39 30.35
C GLU A 23 -3.10 1.16 31.60
N ILE A 24 -2.25 1.17 32.64
CA ILE A 24 -2.51 1.88 33.91
C ILE A 24 -2.35 3.40 33.72
N ILE A 25 -1.54 3.82 32.76
CA ILE A 25 -1.29 5.22 32.40
C ILE A 25 -1.81 5.43 30.98
N ASP A 26 -2.62 6.46 30.77
CA ASP A 26 -3.06 6.80 29.43
C ASP A 26 -1.84 7.35 28.63
N PRO A 27 -1.55 6.80 27.42
CA PRO A 27 -0.46 7.29 26.59
C PRO A 27 -0.56 8.79 26.29
N GLN A 28 -1.77 9.35 26.22
CA GLN A 28 -2.00 10.78 25.98
C GLN A 28 -1.48 11.65 27.15
N ASP A 29 -1.54 11.16 28.38
CA ASP A 29 -1.07 11.87 29.58
C ASP A 29 0.45 12.09 29.57
N ILE A 30 1.18 11.30 28.78
CA ILE A 30 2.65 11.38 28.64
C ILE A 30 3.08 11.81 27.23
N GLY A 31 2.16 12.37 26.44
CA GLY A 31 2.45 12.94 25.11
C GLY A 31 2.62 11.93 23.99
N LEU A 32 2.15 10.68 24.14
CA LEU A 32 2.06 9.68 23.09
C LEU A 32 0.66 9.69 22.49
N ASN A 33 0.58 9.75 21.17
CA ASN A 33 -0.72 9.93 20.50
C ASN A 33 -1.62 8.68 20.59
N GLU A 34 -1.07 7.46 20.60
CA GLU A 34 -1.83 6.19 20.71
C GLU A 34 -0.93 5.01 21.11
N SER A 35 -1.55 3.94 21.67
CA SER A 35 -0.90 2.64 21.82
C SER A 35 -0.74 1.96 20.47
N VAL A 36 0.48 1.64 20.10
CA VAL A 36 0.75 0.95 18.83
C VAL A 36 0.64 -0.56 19.04
N ILE A 37 -0.37 -1.18 18.41
CA ILE A 37 -0.44 -2.64 18.28
C ILE A 37 0.57 -3.05 17.20
N ALA A 38 1.75 -3.50 17.63
CA ALA A 38 2.74 -4.05 16.71
C ALA A 38 2.31 -5.45 16.27
N LEU A 39 2.06 -5.64 14.98
CA LEU A 39 1.72 -6.94 14.42
C LEU A 39 3.00 -7.79 14.25
N THR A 40 2.95 -9.01 14.78
CA THR A 40 4.05 -10.00 14.76
C THR A 40 3.47 -11.38 14.47
N ALA A 41 4.31 -12.39 14.35
CA ALA A 41 3.88 -13.80 14.23
C ALA A 41 2.99 -14.29 15.41
N ARG A 42 2.97 -13.55 16.52
CA ARG A 42 2.13 -13.86 17.69
C ARG A 42 0.80 -13.14 17.71
N SER A 43 0.54 -12.27 16.72
CA SER A 43 -0.70 -11.53 16.63
C SER A 43 -1.83 -12.43 16.14
N GLY A 44 -2.95 -12.41 16.87
CA GLY A 44 -4.13 -13.16 16.51
C GLY A 44 -4.96 -12.48 15.41
N ARG A 45 -5.97 -13.20 14.88
CA ARG A 45 -6.91 -12.71 13.86
C ARG A 45 -7.57 -11.38 14.26
N ALA A 46 -7.96 -11.23 15.52
CA ALA A 46 -8.62 -10.00 16.00
C ALA A 46 -7.73 -8.75 15.82
N ALA A 47 -6.43 -8.87 16.08
CA ALA A 47 -5.49 -7.76 15.89
C ALA A 47 -5.30 -7.42 14.41
N LEU A 48 -5.27 -8.44 13.53
CA LEU A 48 -5.21 -8.26 12.07
C LEU A 48 -6.47 -7.55 11.56
N VAL A 49 -7.66 -8.05 11.94
CA VAL A 49 -8.96 -7.44 11.56
C VAL A 49 -9.02 -5.99 11.98
N HIS A 50 -8.76 -5.72 13.25
CA HIS A 50 -8.80 -4.35 13.77
C HIS A 50 -7.84 -3.41 13.01
N ARG A 51 -6.63 -3.88 12.68
CA ARG A 51 -5.67 -3.06 11.93
C ARG A 51 -6.13 -2.82 10.50
N LEU A 52 -6.70 -3.83 9.84
CA LEU A 52 -7.27 -3.70 8.49
C LEU A 52 -8.47 -2.74 8.47
N GLU A 53 -9.35 -2.80 9.49
CA GLU A 53 -10.47 -1.87 9.64
C GLU A 53 -10.00 -0.42 9.80
N LEU A 54 -8.94 -0.18 10.59
CA LEU A 54 -8.31 1.15 10.72
C LEU A 54 -7.71 1.65 9.39
N LEU A 55 -7.26 0.72 8.52
CA LEU A 55 -6.77 1.02 7.18
C LEU A 55 -7.91 1.13 6.15
N GLY A 56 -9.18 0.97 6.58
CA GLY A 56 -10.36 1.12 5.74
C GLY A 56 -10.80 -0.15 5.00
N TYR A 57 -10.25 -1.32 5.35
CA TYR A 57 -10.57 -2.61 4.73
C TYR A 57 -11.53 -3.42 5.60
N ASN A 58 -12.71 -3.77 5.03
CA ASN A 58 -13.67 -4.69 5.62
C ASN A 58 -13.69 -5.97 4.77
N LEU A 59 -13.04 -7.02 5.26
CA LEU A 59 -12.94 -8.30 4.57
C LEU A 59 -14.10 -9.23 4.94
N THR A 60 -14.54 -10.03 3.97
CA THR A 60 -15.42 -11.18 4.24
C THR A 60 -14.65 -12.26 5.02
N GLN A 61 -15.36 -13.24 5.59
CA GLN A 61 -14.73 -14.31 6.36
C GLN A 61 -13.72 -15.12 5.52
N GLU A 62 -14.05 -15.40 4.26
CA GLU A 62 -13.16 -16.13 3.33
C GLU A 62 -11.91 -15.32 2.99
N GLU A 63 -12.07 -14.03 2.69
CA GLU A 63 -10.97 -13.10 2.43
C GLU A 63 -10.06 -12.94 3.65
N LEU A 64 -10.65 -12.91 4.84
CA LEU A 64 -9.90 -12.83 6.10
C LEU A 64 -9.08 -14.11 6.35
N ASP A 65 -9.65 -15.28 6.07
CA ASP A 65 -8.96 -16.55 6.26
C ASP A 65 -7.73 -16.66 5.32
N ASP A 66 -7.89 -16.27 4.06
CA ASP A 66 -6.78 -16.23 3.09
C ASP A 66 -5.73 -15.18 3.47
N THR A 67 -6.18 -13.98 3.84
CA THR A 67 -5.28 -12.90 4.28
C THR A 67 -4.51 -13.30 5.54
N TYR A 68 -5.16 -13.97 6.50
CA TYR A 68 -4.52 -14.41 7.72
C TYR A 68 -3.47 -15.50 7.48
N ALA A 69 -3.72 -16.43 6.57
CA ALA A 69 -2.73 -17.42 6.17
C ALA A 69 -1.48 -16.76 5.57
N LYS A 70 -1.66 -15.84 4.64
CA LYS A 70 -0.56 -15.06 4.03
C LYS A 70 0.16 -14.18 5.06
N PHE A 71 -0.58 -13.59 6.02
CA PHE A 71 -0.02 -12.83 7.12
C PHE A 71 0.93 -13.67 7.98
N LEU A 72 0.56 -14.91 8.32
CA LEU A 72 1.41 -15.81 9.10
C LEU A 72 2.70 -16.18 8.36
N GLU A 73 2.62 -16.47 7.06
CA GLU A 73 3.80 -16.71 6.22
C GLU A 73 4.76 -15.52 6.18
N LEU A 74 4.21 -14.32 6.10
CA LEU A 74 5.00 -13.10 6.11
C LEU A 74 5.63 -12.85 7.48
N ALA A 75 4.87 -13.08 8.55
CA ALA A 75 5.31 -12.89 9.93
C ALA A 75 6.40 -13.86 10.38
N ASP A 76 6.45 -15.05 9.78
CA ASP A 76 7.57 -16.01 10.00
C ASP A 76 8.89 -15.52 9.40
N ARG A 77 8.82 -14.67 8.37
CA ARG A 77 10.01 -14.12 7.68
C ARG A 77 10.40 -12.74 8.20
N LYS A 78 9.50 -12.03 8.88
CA LYS A 78 9.66 -10.63 9.29
C LYS A 78 9.28 -10.45 10.75
N LYS A 79 10.17 -9.82 11.54
CA LYS A 79 9.93 -9.62 13.00
C LYS A 79 8.73 -8.73 13.29
N GLU A 80 8.50 -7.71 12.49
CA GLU A 80 7.42 -6.74 12.65
C GLU A 80 6.72 -6.54 11.32
N ILE A 81 5.41 -6.59 11.33
CA ILE A 81 4.55 -6.36 10.17
C ILE A 81 4.04 -4.93 10.25
N HIS A 82 4.29 -4.16 9.22
CA HIS A 82 3.85 -2.77 9.09
C HIS A 82 2.59 -2.67 8.22
N ASP A 83 1.92 -1.53 8.26
CA ASP A 83 0.67 -1.29 7.52
C ASP A 83 0.82 -1.54 6.02
N TYR A 84 1.93 -1.13 5.41
CA TYR A 84 2.18 -1.39 3.99
C TYR A 84 2.29 -2.88 3.64
N ASP A 85 2.71 -3.73 4.59
CA ASP A 85 2.73 -5.18 4.39
C ASP A 85 1.30 -5.74 4.36
N LEU A 86 0.42 -5.23 5.24
CA LEU A 86 -0.99 -5.61 5.30
C LEU A 86 -1.72 -5.19 4.02
N LEU A 87 -1.51 -3.95 3.62
CA LEU A 87 -2.10 -3.41 2.40
C LEU A 87 -1.66 -4.19 1.16
N TYR A 88 -0.41 -4.69 1.14
CA TYR A 88 0.06 -5.58 0.08
C TYR A 88 -0.69 -6.93 0.08
N LEU A 89 -0.95 -7.51 1.26
CA LEU A 89 -1.68 -8.78 1.38
C LEU A 89 -3.14 -8.66 0.92
N VAL A 90 -3.79 -7.52 1.21
CA VAL A 90 -5.18 -7.26 0.81
C VAL A 90 -5.29 -6.81 -0.64
N GLY A 91 -4.30 -6.09 -1.17
CA GLY A 91 -4.29 -5.63 -2.56
C GLY A 91 -4.37 -6.75 -3.59
N ASP A 92 -3.90 -7.97 -3.26
CA ASP A 92 -4.09 -9.14 -4.11
C ASP A 92 -5.56 -9.56 -4.25
N ILE A 93 -6.39 -9.31 -3.23
CA ILE A 93 -7.84 -9.62 -3.25
C ILE A 93 -8.58 -8.64 -4.15
N ASP A 94 -8.25 -7.35 -4.06
CA ASP A 94 -8.87 -6.31 -4.89
C ASP A 94 -8.48 -6.44 -6.38
N ARG A 95 -7.25 -6.90 -6.67
CA ARG A 95 -6.81 -7.17 -8.05
C ARG A 95 -7.64 -8.21 -8.78
N MET A 96 -8.18 -9.19 -8.08
CA MET A 96 -9.06 -10.21 -8.67
C MET A 96 -10.43 -9.64 -9.05
N LYS A 97 -10.85 -8.54 -8.46
CA LYS A 97 -12.18 -7.93 -8.65
C LYS A 97 -12.26 -6.91 -9.79
N GLN A 98 -11.13 -6.32 -10.23
CA GLN A 98 -11.15 -5.20 -11.19
C GLN A 98 -10.10 -5.32 -12.31
N GLN A 99 -10.48 -5.92 -13.44
CA GLN A 99 -9.60 -6.10 -14.62
C GLN A 99 -9.70 -5.02 -15.70
N SER A 100 -10.28 -3.85 -15.45
CA SER A 100 -10.61 -2.92 -16.53
C SER A 100 -9.49 -1.94 -16.95
N LEU A 101 -8.49 -1.71 -16.11
CA LEU A 101 -7.41 -0.74 -16.35
C LEU A 101 -6.03 -1.43 -16.32
N SER A 102 -5.26 -1.34 -17.41
CA SER A 102 -3.91 -1.92 -17.44
C SER A 102 -2.92 -1.08 -18.23
N LEU A 103 -1.64 -1.14 -17.79
CA LEU A 103 -0.52 -0.51 -18.49
C LEU A 103 -0.11 -1.37 -19.70
N LYS A 104 -0.20 -0.81 -20.90
CA LYS A 104 0.25 -1.43 -22.14
C LYS A 104 1.65 -1.03 -22.53
N PHE A 105 1.95 0.25 -22.38
CA PHE A 105 3.24 0.81 -22.76
C PHE A 105 3.62 1.93 -21.80
N LEU A 106 4.90 1.96 -21.44
CA LEU A 106 5.53 3.02 -20.68
C LEU A 106 6.92 3.28 -21.29
N GLN A 107 7.13 4.51 -21.70
CA GLN A 107 8.46 5.02 -22.05
C GLN A 107 8.71 6.29 -21.24
N VAL A 108 9.86 6.35 -20.59
CA VAL A 108 10.28 7.53 -19.84
C VAL A 108 11.64 7.97 -20.33
N THR A 109 11.76 9.25 -20.64
CA THR A 109 13.02 9.89 -21.01
C THR A 109 13.44 10.82 -19.90
N THR A 110 14.65 10.64 -19.40
CA THR A 110 15.26 11.45 -18.33
C THR A 110 16.64 11.93 -18.76
N GLY A 111 17.16 12.95 -18.11
CA GLY A 111 18.48 13.48 -18.39
C GLY A 111 18.58 14.95 -18.01
N THR A 112 19.36 15.73 -18.75
CA THR A 112 19.52 17.18 -18.55
C THR A 112 18.32 18.00 -19.07
N LEU A 113 17.46 17.39 -19.85
CA LEU A 113 16.20 17.97 -20.33
C LEU A 113 15.04 17.64 -19.39
N VAL A 114 13.90 18.28 -19.62
CA VAL A 114 12.67 18.04 -18.86
C VAL A 114 12.27 16.57 -19.00
N PRO A 115 12.09 15.83 -17.90
CA PRO A 115 11.61 14.46 -17.95
C PRO A 115 10.28 14.35 -18.68
N THR A 116 10.17 13.39 -19.58
CA THR A 116 8.99 13.16 -20.42
C THR A 116 8.58 11.70 -20.35
N ALA A 117 7.29 11.43 -20.26
CA ALA A 117 6.75 10.08 -20.30
C ALA A 117 5.69 9.93 -21.38
N THR A 118 5.73 8.80 -22.08
CA THR A 118 4.66 8.31 -22.97
C THR A 118 4.01 7.10 -22.30
N VAL A 119 2.71 7.16 -22.10
CA VAL A 119 1.93 6.11 -21.44
C VAL A 119 0.82 5.66 -22.35
N VAL A 120 0.64 4.34 -22.53
CA VAL A 120 -0.55 3.74 -23.15
C VAL A 120 -1.26 2.90 -22.11
N LEU A 121 -2.52 3.26 -21.83
CA LEU A 121 -3.42 2.52 -20.96
C LEU A 121 -4.48 1.79 -21.76
N LYS A 122 -4.83 0.60 -21.30
CA LYS A 122 -5.97 -0.17 -21.78
C LYS A 122 -7.13 0.01 -20.79
N PHE A 123 -8.28 0.45 -21.30
CA PHE A 123 -9.56 0.58 -20.61
C PHE A 123 -10.55 -0.43 -21.22
N GLY A 124 -10.71 -1.59 -20.60
CA GLY A 124 -11.45 -2.68 -21.24
C GLY A 124 -10.83 -3.05 -22.60
N ASP A 125 -11.55 -2.84 -23.70
CA ASP A 125 -11.06 -3.13 -25.06
C ASP A 125 -10.46 -1.91 -25.79
N HIS A 126 -10.46 -0.74 -25.18
CA HIS A 126 -9.93 0.49 -25.77
C HIS A 126 -8.56 0.85 -25.24
N GLU A 127 -7.67 1.31 -26.12
CA GLU A 127 -6.37 1.84 -25.74
C GLU A 127 -6.35 3.36 -25.91
N ARG A 128 -5.74 4.05 -24.94
CA ARG A 128 -5.51 5.49 -25.01
C ARG A 128 -4.06 5.80 -24.70
N MET A 129 -3.51 6.77 -25.40
CA MET A 129 -2.13 7.23 -25.25
C MET A 129 -2.11 8.68 -24.77
N ALA A 130 -1.19 8.97 -23.86
CA ALA A 130 -0.87 10.34 -23.46
C ALA A 130 0.63 10.52 -23.31
N ILE A 131 1.06 11.78 -23.49
CA ILE A 131 2.44 12.22 -23.27
C ILE A 131 2.38 13.40 -22.32
N ALA A 132 3.27 13.40 -21.33
CA ALA A 132 3.41 14.53 -20.41
C ALA A 132 4.86 14.71 -19.96
N THR A 133 5.13 15.88 -19.42
CA THR A 133 6.37 16.23 -18.75
C THR A 133 6.17 16.29 -17.25
N GLY A 134 7.25 16.21 -16.48
CA GLY A 134 7.21 16.31 -15.03
C GLY A 134 8.57 16.67 -14.42
N ASN A 135 8.62 16.76 -13.09
CA ASN A 135 9.85 17.03 -12.34
C ASN A 135 10.78 15.81 -12.26
N GLY A 136 10.26 14.64 -12.61
CA GLY A 136 11.00 13.38 -12.63
C GLY A 136 10.26 12.33 -13.46
N PRO A 137 10.85 11.13 -13.64
CA PRO A 137 10.30 10.07 -14.48
C PRO A 137 8.90 9.62 -14.02
N VAL A 138 8.71 9.43 -12.72
CA VAL A 138 7.43 9.02 -12.15
C VAL A 138 6.40 10.13 -12.26
N ASP A 139 6.78 11.38 -11.96
CA ASP A 139 5.88 12.54 -12.04
C ASP A 139 5.40 12.79 -13.49
N ALA A 140 6.29 12.66 -14.47
CA ALA A 140 5.94 12.75 -15.88
C ALA A 140 4.90 11.67 -16.29
N ALA A 141 5.13 10.42 -15.85
CA ALA A 141 4.22 9.31 -16.16
C ALA A 141 2.87 9.43 -15.43
N VAL A 142 2.86 9.82 -14.16
CA VAL A 142 1.62 10.11 -13.40
C VAL A 142 0.86 11.29 -14.06
N SER A 143 1.55 12.33 -14.51
CA SER A 143 0.96 13.44 -15.24
C SER A 143 0.30 12.98 -16.54
N ALA A 144 0.96 12.10 -17.32
CA ALA A 144 0.37 11.51 -18.52
C ALA A 144 -0.88 10.69 -18.20
N ILE A 145 -0.87 9.87 -17.14
CA ILE A 145 -2.03 9.09 -16.71
C ILE A 145 -3.19 10.02 -16.32
N LYS A 146 -2.93 11.08 -15.55
CA LYS A 146 -3.96 12.04 -15.15
C LYS A 146 -4.70 12.68 -16.33
N THR A 147 -4.07 12.82 -17.50
CA THR A 147 -4.75 13.31 -18.70
C THR A 147 -5.69 12.30 -19.33
N LEU A 148 -5.51 10.98 -19.05
CA LEU A 148 -6.33 9.90 -19.58
C LEU A 148 -7.53 9.57 -18.68
N ILE A 149 -7.44 9.89 -17.39
CA ILE A 149 -8.48 9.66 -16.40
C ILE A 149 -9.22 10.97 -16.12
N ASN A 150 -10.56 10.93 -16.14
CA ASN A 150 -11.41 12.12 -15.93
C ASN A 150 -11.57 12.50 -14.43
N GLU A 151 -10.84 11.87 -13.53
CA GLU A 151 -10.95 12.10 -12.09
C GLU A 151 -9.81 12.97 -11.57
N LYS A 152 -10.13 13.81 -10.57
CA LYS A 152 -9.10 14.55 -9.81
C LYS A 152 -8.38 13.58 -8.88
N VAL A 153 -7.16 13.25 -9.26
CA VAL A 153 -6.31 12.31 -8.53
C VAL A 153 -5.07 13.02 -8.01
N VAL A 154 -4.80 12.87 -6.73
CA VAL A 154 -3.61 13.43 -6.07
C VAL A 154 -2.81 12.29 -5.43
N LEU A 155 -1.54 12.18 -5.80
CA LEU A 155 -0.59 11.28 -5.14
C LEU A 155 -0.22 11.90 -3.79
N MET A 156 -0.61 11.25 -2.68
CA MET A 156 -0.40 11.73 -1.31
C MET A 156 0.88 11.19 -0.70
N GLU A 157 1.14 9.90 -0.93
CA GLU A 157 2.32 9.21 -0.39
C GLU A 157 2.90 8.29 -1.46
N PHE A 158 4.22 8.22 -1.47
CA PHE A 158 4.98 7.34 -2.36
C PHE A 158 6.12 6.71 -1.56
N LEU A 159 6.09 5.39 -1.41
CA LEU A 159 7.11 4.62 -0.72
C LEU A 159 7.68 3.56 -1.67
N MET A 160 9.00 3.55 -1.81
CA MET A 160 9.72 2.51 -2.54
C MET A 160 10.70 1.80 -1.64
N GLN A 161 10.69 0.47 -1.67
CA GLN A 161 11.61 -0.39 -0.92
C GLN A 161 12.25 -1.43 -1.83
N ALA A 162 13.57 -1.61 -1.71
CA ALA A 162 14.26 -2.75 -2.30
C ALA A 162 14.06 -4.00 -1.41
N ILE A 163 13.78 -5.15 -2.03
CA ILE A 163 13.53 -6.41 -1.31
C ILE A 163 14.80 -7.21 -1.11
N THR A 164 15.75 -7.09 -2.03
CA THR A 164 16.99 -7.86 -2.06
C THR A 164 18.21 -6.93 -2.17
N ARG A 165 19.40 -7.50 -2.13
CA ARG A 165 20.66 -6.75 -2.31
C ARG A 165 21.30 -7.15 -3.63
N GLY A 166 21.35 -6.24 -4.58
CA GLY A 166 22.01 -6.47 -5.88
C GLY A 166 21.46 -5.62 -7.02
N SER A 167 22.02 -5.75 -8.20
CA SER A 167 21.64 -4.96 -9.38
C SER A 167 20.30 -5.38 -10.02
N ASN A 168 19.79 -6.56 -9.67
CA ASN A 168 18.52 -7.11 -10.14
C ASN A 168 17.43 -7.06 -9.04
N ASP A 169 17.55 -6.09 -8.13
CA ASP A 169 16.62 -5.95 -7.03
C ASP A 169 15.21 -5.62 -7.53
N VAL A 170 14.24 -6.31 -6.95
CA VAL A 170 12.82 -5.99 -7.15
C VAL A 170 12.47 -4.85 -6.22
N GLY A 171 12.11 -3.70 -6.78
CA GLY A 171 11.53 -2.59 -6.04
C GLY A 171 10.06 -2.87 -5.74
N ARG A 172 9.66 -2.83 -4.46
CA ARG A 172 8.27 -2.75 -4.04
C ARG A 172 7.89 -1.29 -3.93
N VAL A 173 6.77 -0.94 -4.52
CA VAL A 173 6.21 0.40 -4.44
C VAL A 173 4.83 0.33 -3.80
N HIS A 174 4.62 1.19 -2.82
CA HIS A 174 3.32 1.51 -2.24
C HIS A 174 3.01 2.96 -2.53
N VAL A 175 1.80 3.24 -2.96
CA VAL A 175 1.30 4.60 -3.14
C VAL A 175 -0.02 4.78 -2.41
N GLN A 176 -0.21 5.99 -1.89
CA GLN A 176 -1.48 6.46 -1.37
C GLN A 176 -2.00 7.57 -2.30
N VAL A 177 -3.21 7.40 -2.78
CA VAL A 177 -3.80 8.27 -3.79
C VAL A 177 -5.14 8.79 -3.28
N GLN A 178 -5.37 10.09 -3.37
CA GLN A 178 -6.66 10.70 -3.11
C GLN A 178 -7.45 10.81 -4.41
N CYS A 179 -8.60 10.14 -4.47
CA CYS A 179 -9.57 10.19 -5.55
C CYS A 179 -10.86 10.87 -5.06
N GLY A 180 -11.00 12.17 -5.34
CA GLY A 180 -12.09 12.96 -4.77
C GLY A 180 -12.03 13.00 -3.24
N SER A 181 -13.03 12.43 -2.56
CA SER A 181 -13.10 12.34 -1.09
C SER A 181 -12.54 11.03 -0.51
N ARG A 182 -12.16 10.08 -1.35
CA ARG A 182 -11.64 8.77 -0.92
C ARG A 182 -10.12 8.73 -1.03
N THR A 183 -9.50 8.10 -0.05
CA THR A 183 -8.08 7.73 -0.09
C THR A 183 -7.98 6.25 -0.43
N VAL A 184 -7.20 5.92 -1.43
CA VAL A 184 -7.00 4.56 -1.94
C VAL A 184 -5.51 4.24 -1.97
N HIS A 185 -5.18 2.96 -1.90
CA HIS A 185 -3.82 2.47 -1.85
C HIS A 185 -3.53 1.56 -3.04
N GLY A 186 -2.32 1.59 -3.54
CA GLY A 186 -1.90 0.73 -4.62
C GLY A 186 -0.49 0.19 -4.41
N PHE A 187 -0.25 -1.00 -4.93
CA PHE A 187 0.98 -1.75 -4.75
C PHE A 187 1.45 -2.34 -6.05
N ALA A 188 2.76 -2.34 -6.26
CA ALA A 188 3.39 -3.09 -7.32
C ALA A 188 4.81 -3.49 -6.94
N ALA A 189 5.35 -4.48 -7.64
CA ALA A 189 6.72 -4.92 -7.51
C ALA A 189 7.30 -5.22 -8.90
N HIS A 190 8.40 -4.57 -9.23
CA HIS A 190 9.08 -4.76 -10.50
C HIS A 190 10.57 -4.42 -10.37
N THR A 191 11.41 -4.99 -11.23
CA THR A 191 12.83 -4.64 -11.31
C THR A 191 13.05 -3.24 -11.89
N ASP A 192 12.16 -2.79 -12.77
CA ASP A 192 12.12 -1.43 -13.30
C ASP A 192 11.32 -0.53 -12.34
N SER A 193 11.99 0.37 -11.65
CA SER A 193 11.41 1.26 -10.64
C SER A 193 10.33 2.22 -11.19
N PRO A 194 10.53 2.92 -12.34
CA PRO A 194 9.47 3.68 -12.99
C PRO A 194 8.22 2.84 -13.27
N ARG A 195 8.39 1.63 -13.79
CA ARG A 195 7.28 0.73 -14.07
C ARG A 195 6.56 0.29 -12.80
N ALA A 196 7.30 -0.14 -11.76
CA ALA A 196 6.71 -0.46 -10.47
C ALA A 196 5.87 0.69 -9.90
N SER A 197 6.38 1.92 -10.02
CA SER A 197 5.69 3.12 -9.55
C SER A 197 4.37 3.37 -10.27
N ILE A 198 4.37 3.20 -11.58
CA ILE A 198 3.17 3.41 -12.40
C ILE A 198 2.17 2.28 -12.23
N GLU A 199 2.63 1.03 -12.12
CA GLU A 199 1.76 -0.10 -11.84
C GLU A 199 1.10 0.02 -10.46
N ALA A 200 1.82 0.50 -9.43
CA ALA A 200 1.25 0.80 -8.11
C ALA A 200 0.22 1.93 -8.17
N PHE A 201 0.50 3.00 -8.92
CA PHE A 201 -0.44 4.09 -9.11
C PHE A 201 -1.73 3.64 -9.83
N LEU A 202 -1.61 2.81 -10.85
CA LEU A 202 -2.77 2.23 -11.56
C LEU A 202 -3.54 1.23 -10.70
N ASP A 203 -2.84 0.50 -9.83
CA ASP A 203 -3.46 -0.40 -8.86
C ASP A 203 -4.36 0.35 -7.89
N ALA A 204 -3.93 1.52 -7.40
CA ALA A 204 -4.75 2.39 -6.57
C ALA A 204 -6.01 2.93 -7.29
N LEU A 205 -6.01 2.99 -8.61
CA LEU A 205 -7.11 3.53 -9.41
C LEU A 205 -8.10 2.44 -9.89
N ARG A 206 -7.80 1.19 -9.64
CA ARG A 206 -8.67 0.04 -9.96
C ARG A 206 -9.68 -0.18 -8.85
#